data_c97fcdc38546bbdeddecc1457d7d3a33
#
_entry.id   c97fcdc38546bbdeddecc1457d7d3a33
#
_cell.length_a   1.000
_cell.length_b   1.000
_cell.length_c   1.000
_cell.angle_alpha   90.00
_cell.angle_beta   90.00
_cell.angle_gamma   90.00
#
_symmetry.space_group_name_H-M   'P 1'
#
loop_
_entity.id
_entity.type
_entity.pdbx_description
1 polymer ?
#
loop_
_entity_poly.entity_id
_entity_poly.type
_entity_poly.pdbx_seq_one_letter_code
_entity_poly.pdbx_strand_id
1 'polypeptide(L)'
;MNSTHVPEIELTADGSPTLRHALLGETYHSVRGAVGESRHVYIEAGLRYMMNQRRQSVNSDITIAGDSLLSGNVEAGAIGGAKVSPLRIFEMGFGSGLNGWLTLQEAERAACPVEYVTIEQYPVDRKTILQLDYAADPQFVAMHQAPWNLEVRLTQYFTLKKVAGSLLDYRFDTPFDLIYFDAFAPDCQPELWTQELFARMYGALQPGGVLVTYSAKGVVKENLRAVGFVVHRLPGALGKHHMLRAEKPMLDPYL
;
A
#
# COMPACT_ATOMS: atom_id res chain seq x y z
N MET A 1 -34.31 7.47 5.78
CA MET A 1 -34.01 7.60 4.34
C MET A 1 -32.55 7.98 4.26
N ASN A 2 -31.67 7.00 4.01
CA ASN A 2 -30.24 7.27 3.85
C ASN A 2 -30.07 7.98 2.51
N SER A 3 -29.79 9.28 2.53
CA SER A 3 -29.26 9.93 1.35
C SER A 3 -27.90 9.30 1.09
N THR A 4 -27.84 8.40 0.12
CA THR A 4 -26.60 7.83 -0.38
C THR A 4 -25.81 8.99 -1.00
N HIS A 5 -24.80 9.46 -0.29
CA HIS A 5 -23.88 10.45 -0.81
C HIS A 5 -23.01 9.76 -1.87
N VAL A 6 -23.51 9.74 -3.10
CA VAL A 6 -22.79 9.17 -4.24
C VAL A 6 -21.63 10.12 -4.57
N PRO A 7 -20.38 9.66 -4.59
CA PRO A 7 -19.27 10.51 -5.00
C PRO A 7 -19.39 10.88 -6.48
N GLU A 8 -18.92 12.08 -6.83
CA GLU A 8 -18.91 12.57 -8.22
C GLU A 8 -17.61 12.16 -8.92
N ILE A 9 -17.70 11.81 -10.19
CA ILE A 9 -16.53 11.50 -11.01
C ILE A 9 -15.96 12.80 -11.57
N GLU A 10 -14.66 13.02 -11.39
CA GLU A 10 -13.91 14.13 -11.96
C GLU A 10 -12.73 13.62 -12.78
N LEU A 11 -12.39 14.36 -13.85
CA LEU A 11 -11.16 14.11 -14.59
C LEU A 11 -10.04 14.96 -14.02
N THR A 12 -8.91 14.34 -13.79
CA THR A 12 -7.70 15.02 -13.36
C THR A 12 -6.90 15.57 -14.54
N ALA A 13 -5.88 16.37 -14.30
CA ALA A 13 -5.12 17.02 -15.36
C ALA A 13 -4.34 16.03 -16.27
N ASP A 14 -4.05 14.81 -15.81
CA ASP A 14 -3.46 13.75 -16.64
C ASP A 14 -4.51 12.90 -17.39
N GLY A 15 -5.79 13.30 -17.33
CA GLY A 15 -6.91 12.62 -17.98
C GLY A 15 -7.43 11.40 -17.22
N SER A 16 -6.81 11.00 -16.13
CA SER A 16 -7.31 9.89 -15.32
C SER A 16 -8.52 10.29 -14.47
N PRO A 17 -9.54 9.43 -14.31
CA PRO A 17 -10.68 9.74 -13.47
C PRO A 17 -10.32 9.63 -11.98
N THR A 18 -10.91 10.51 -11.17
CA THR A 18 -10.95 10.42 -9.71
C THR A 18 -12.38 10.60 -9.22
N LEU A 19 -12.59 10.41 -7.92
CA LEU A 19 -13.86 10.62 -7.27
C LEU A 19 -13.78 11.84 -6.35
N ARG A 20 -14.84 12.61 -6.23
CA ARG A 20 -15.02 13.64 -5.20
C ARG A 20 -15.94 13.12 -4.11
N HIS A 21 -15.48 13.13 -2.87
CA HIS A 21 -16.26 12.68 -1.73
C HIS A 21 -17.40 13.69 -1.42
N ALA A 22 -18.64 13.21 -1.45
CA ALA A 22 -19.82 14.07 -1.39
C ALA A 22 -19.93 14.89 -0.08
N LEU A 23 -19.43 14.38 1.04
CA LEU A 23 -19.49 15.08 2.35
C LEU A 23 -18.26 15.94 2.62
N LEU A 24 -17.07 15.42 2.28
CA LEU A 24 -15.80 16.10 2.59
C LEU A 24 -15.44 17.14 1.54
N GLY A 25 -16.05 17.08 0.33
CA GLY A 25 -15.72 17.97 -0.78
C GLY A 25 -14.32 17.77 -1.36
N GLU A 26 -13.58 16.75 -0.88
CA GLU A 26 -12.22 16.43 -1.29
C GLU A 26 -12.21 15.35 -2.37
N THR A 27 -11.20 15.39 -3.23
CA THR A 27 -10.99 14.33 -4.23
C THR A 27 -10.19 13.18 -3.60
N TYR A 28 -10.51 11.93 -4.04
CA TYR A 28 -9.81 10.73 -3.59
C TYR A 28 -8.33 10.73 -3.98
N HIS A 29 -7.98 11.36 -5.11
CA HIS A 29 -6.61 11.51 -5.58
C HIS A 29 -6.37 12.94 -6.04
N SER A 30 -5.12 13.28 -6.32
CA SER A 30 -4.75 14.61 -6.79
C SER A 30 -5.47 14.98 -8.08
N VAL A 31 -6.05 16.16 -8.13
CA VAL A 31 -6.60 16.75 -9.36
C VAL A 31 -5.56 16.97 -10.46
N ARG A 32 -4.26 16.87 -10.14
CA ARG A 32 -3.16 16.96 -11.10
C ARG A 32 -2.89 15.66 -11.84
N GLY A 33 -3.41 14.53 -11.33
CA GLY A 33 -3.25 13.21 -11.92
C GLY A 33 -3.40 12.10 -10.87
N ALA A 34 -4.47 11.31 -10.97
CA ALA A 34 -4.73 10.22 -10.03
C ALA A 34 -3.74 9.07 -10.25
N VAL A 35 -3.60 8.60 -11.48
CA VAL A 35 -2.68 7.49 -11.82
C VAL A 35 -1.23 7.88 -11.57
N GLY A 36 -0.83 9.11 -11.96
CA GLY A 36 0.52 9.61 -11.77
C GLY A 36 0.91 9.68 -10.28
N GLU A 37 0.02 10.18 -9.43
CA GLU A 37 0.25 10.23 -7.98
C GLU A 37 0.34 8.83 -7.37
N SER A 38 -0.63 7.96 -7.65
CA SER A 38 -0.65 6.59 -7.13
C SER A 38 0.59 5.80 -7.54
N ARG A 39 1.02 5.90 -8.79
CA ARG A 39 2.25 5.24 -9.27
C ARG A 39 3.48 5.74 -8.53
N HIS A 40 3.61 7.05 -8.37
CA HIS A 40 4.78 7.65 -7.74
C HIS A 40 4.87 7.30 -6.25
N VAL A 41 3.77 7.50 -5.49
CA VAL A 41 3.76 7.36 -4.03
C VAL A 41 3.71 5.90 -3.60
N TYR A 42 2.79 5.12 -4.17
CA TYR A 42 2.49 3.79 -3.65
C TYR A 42 3.26 2.70 -4.40
N ILE A 43 3.34 2.80 -5.72
CA ILE A 43 4.02 1.76 -6.49
C ILE A 43 5.53 1.95 -6.48
N GLU A 44 6.05 3.13 -6.82
CA GLU A 44 7.50 3.32 -6.93
C GLU A 44 8.18 3.46 -5.58
N ALA A 45 7.73 4.40 -4.74
CA ALA A 45 8.36 4.67 -3.46
C ALA A 45 8.00 3.63 -2.37
N GLY A 46 6.89 2.89 -2.52
CA GLY A 46 6.46 1.80 -1.63
C GLY A 46 6.78 0.41 -2.19
N LEU A 47 5.97 -0.09 -3.12
CA LEU A 47 6.01 -1.49 -3.59
C LEU A 47 7.34 -1.88 -4.20
N ARG A 48 7.81 -1.14 -5.22
CA ARG A 48 9.08 -1.43 -5.90
C ARG A 48 10.27 -1.30 -4.96
N TYR A 49 10.23 -0.33 -4.04
CA TYR A 49 11.24 -0.22 -3.00
C TYR A 49 11.30 -1.49 -2.17
N MET A 50 10.18 -1.99 -1.64
CA MET A 50 10.14 -3.23 -0.85
C MET A 50 10.56 -4.47 -1.65
N MET A 51 10.12 -4.58 -2.90
CA MET A 51 10.54 -5.68 -3.78
C MET A 51 12.06 -5.68 -3.99
N ASN A 52 12.68 -4.52 -4.14
CA ASN A 52 14.13 -4.38 -4.31
C ASN A 52 14.88 -4.74 -3.02
N GLN A 53 14.39 -4.30 -1.86
CA GLN A 53 14.98 -4.67 -0.57
C GLN A 53 14.98 -6.19 -0.37
N ARG A 54 13.86 -6.86 -0.64
CA ARG A 54 13.78 -8.33 -0.56
C ARG A 54 14.74 -9.04 -1.49
N ARG A 55 14.91 -8.54 -2.73
CA ARG A 55 15.87 -9.12 -3.69
C ARG A 55 17.31 -8.97 -3.21
N GLN A 56 17.66 -7.85 -2.62
CA GLN A 56 19.00 -7.62 -2.06
C GLN A 56 19.29 -8.55 -0.88
N SER A 57 18.34 -8.74 0.03
CA SER A 57 18.48 -9.66 1.17
C SER A 57 18.71 -11.10 0.70
N VAL A 58 17.92 -11.59 -0.25
CA VAL A 58 18.09 -12.94 -0.80
C VAL A 58 19.47 -13.12 -1.46
N ASN A 59 19.93 -12.12 -2.22
CA ASN A 59 21.25 -12.18 -2.85
C ASN A 59 22.39 -12.18 -1.82
N SER A 60 22.27 -11.42 -0.74
CA SER A 60 23.25 -11.41 0.35
C SER A 60 23.34 -12.76 1.04
N ASP A 61 22.20 -13.39 1.31
CA ASP A 61 22.15 -14.72 1.94
C ASP A 61 22.77 -15.81 1.05
N ILE A 62 22.54 -15.73 -0.27
CA ILE A 62 23.15 -16.66 -1.24
C ILE A 62 24.67 -16.47 -1.30
N THR A 63 25.16 -15.24 -1.24
CA THR A 63 26.61 -14.95 -1.25
C THR A 63 27.29 -15.50 -0.01
N ILE A 64 26.71 -15.31 1.18
CA ILE A 64 27.23 -15.83 2.45
C ILE A 64 27.22 -17.38 2.44
N ALA A 65 26.14 -17.99 1.93
CA ALA A 65 26.06 -19.44 1.81
C ALA A 65 27.06 -20.00 0.79
N GLY A 66 27.33 -19.28 -0.31
CA GLY A 66 28.32 -19.65 -1.32
C GLY A 66 29.74 -19.68 -0.79
N ASP A 67 30.14 -18.69 -0.01
CA ASP A 67 31.46 -18.63 0.63
C ASP A 67 31.66 -19.75 1.70
N SER A 68 30.58 -20.17 2.36
CA SER A 68 30.59 -21.28 3.30
C SER A 68 30.65 -22.67 2.62
N LEU A 69 30.16 -22.80 1.39
CA LEU A 69 30.13 -24.04 0.62
C LEU A 69 31.48 -24.38 -0.06
N LEU A 70 32.37 -23.40 -0.20
CA LEU A 70 33.71 -23.64 -0.76
C LEU A 70 34.64 -24.44 0.16
N SER A 71 34.22 -24.75 1.40
CA SER A 71 34.98 -25.53 2.40
C SER A 71 34.43 -26.93 2.67
N GLY A 72 33.42 -27.42 1.97
CA GLY A 72 32.86 -28.75 2.16
C GLY A 72 32.20 -29.33 0.91
N ASN A 73 32.63 -30.55 0.54
CA ASN A 73 31.99 -31.36 -0.50
C ASN A 73 30.50 -31.59 -0.17
N VAL A 74 29.61 -30.87 -0.80
CA VAL A 74 28.17 -31.14 -0.76
C VAL A 74 27.69 -31.35 -2.20
N GLU A 75 27.12 -32.53 -2.44
CA GLU A 75 26.55 -32.94 -3.73
C GLU A 75 25.51 -31.89 -4.23
N ALA A 76 25.60 -31.56 -5.52
CA ALA A 76 24.67 -30.69 -6.24
C ALA A 76 23.31 -31.38 -6.40
N GLY A 77 22.51 -31.38 -5.34
CA GLY A 77 21.17 -31.96 -5.36
C GLY A 77 20.25 -31.26 -4.38
N ALA A 78 19.28 -30.50 -4.93
CA ALA A 78 18.18 -29.84 -4.25
C ALA A 78 18.43 -28.38 -3.79
N ILE A 79 18.54 -27.45 -4.74
CA ILE A 79 17.96 -26.14 -4.54
C ILE A 79 16.45 -26.29 -4.83
N GLY A 80 15.74 -26.89 -3.88
CA GLY A 80 14.30 -26.93 -3.86
C GLY A 80 13.79 -25.49 -3.81
N GLY A 81 12.91 -25.10 -4.74
CA GLY A 81 12.35 -23.77 -4.85
C GLY A 81 11.81 -23.27 -3.52
N ALA A 82 12.56 -22.46 -2.81
CA ALA A 82 12.11 -21.78 -1.61
C ALA A 82 10.85 -21.00 -1.99
N LYS A 83 9.72 -21.38 -1.41
CA LYS A 83 8.43 -20.71 -1.65
C LYS A 83 8.60 -19.28 -1.17
N VAL A 84 8.72 -18.34 -2.11
CA VAL A 84 8.87 -16.91 -1.77
C VAL A 84 7.63 -16.49 -0.99
N SER A 85 7.81 -16.07 0.25
CA SER A 85 6.72 -15.54 1.07
C SER A 85 6.08 -14.33 0.40
N PRO A 86 4.76 -14.21 0.39
CA PRO A 86 4.09 -13.06 -0.22
C PRO A 86 4.51 -11.75 0.47
N LEU A 87 4.55 -10.67 -0.31
CA LEU A 87 4.68 -9.32 0.22
C LEU A 87 3.34 -8.91 0.81
N ARG A 88 3.28 -8.62 2.10
CA ARG A 88 2.05 -8.27 2.79
C ARG A 88 1.87 -6.76 2.84
N ILE A 89 0.80 -6.28 2.21
CA ILE A 89 0.50 -4.86 2.06
C ILE A 89 -0.80 -4.55 2.77
N PHE A 90 -0.80 -3.50 3.58
CA PHE A 90 -2.01 -2.91 4.13
C PHE A 90 -2.26 -1.55 3.50
N GLU A 91 -3.49 -1.30 3.06
CA GLU A 91 -3.92 0.01 2.56
C GLU A 91 -5.00 0.60 3.46
N MET A 92 -4.82 1.85 3.85
CA MET A 92 -5.87 2.66 4.44
C MET A 92 -6.53 3.49 3.34
N GLY A 93 -7.84 3.25 3.12
CA GLY A 93 -8.63 3.91 2.10
C GLY A 93 -8.62 3.15 0.77
N PHE A 94 -9.55 2.19 0.57
CA PHE A 94 -9.68 1.51 -0.72
C PHE A 94 -10.16 2.46 -1.83
N GLY A 95 -11.07 3.36 -1.49
CA GLY A 95 -11.58 4.39 -2.37
C GLY A 95 -12.06 3.86 -3.73
N SER A 96 -11.45 4.37 -4.80
CA SER A 96 -11.69 3.92 -6.17
C SER A 96 -11.02 2.57 -6.49
N GLY A 97 -10.18 2.02 -5.61
CA GLY A 97 -9.40 0.81 -5.84
C GLY A 97 -8.16 1.00 -6.72
N LEU A 98 -7.78 2.24 -7.03
CA LEU A 98 -6.69 2.53 -7.96
C LEU A 98 -5.33 1.97 -7.49
N ASN A 99 -4.97 2.19 -6.22
CA ASN A 99 -3.71 1.68 -5.67
C ASN A 99 -3.66 0.15 -5.68
N GLY A 100 -4.78 -0.51 -5.30
CA GLY A 100 -4.90 -1.96 -5.33
C GLY A 100 -4.74 -2.52 -6.75
N TRP A 101 -5.39 -1.90 -7.73
CA TRP A 101 -5.29 -2.30 -9.14
C TRP A 101 -3.87 -2.12 -9.71
N LEU A 102 -3.23 -1.00 -9.46
CA LEU A 102 -1.84 -0.78 -9.88
C LEU A 102 -0.88 -1.74 -9.18
N THR A 103 -1.14 -2.09 -7.92
CA THR A 103 -0.36 -3.08 -7.18
C THR A 103 -0.53 -4.47 -7.78
N LEU A 104 -1.76 -4.87 -8.16
CA LEU A 104 -2.03 -6.13 -8.84
C LEU A 104 -1.25 -6.22 -10.16
N GLN A 105 -1.32 -5.18 -10.99
CA GLN A 105 -0.57 -5.14 -12.26
C GLN A 105 0.94 -5.29 -12.03
N GLU A 106 1.48 -4.63 -11.02
CA GLU A 106 2.91 -4.70 -10.71
C GLU A 106 3.31 -6.08 -10.15
N ALA A 107 2.46 -6.70 -9.31
CA ALA A 107 2.65 -8.05 -8.79
C ALA A 107 2.75 -9.08 -9.93
N GLU A 108 1.83 -9.01 -10.90
CA GLU A 108 1.83 -9.87 -12.10
C GLU A 108 3.09 -9.63 -12.94
N ARG A 109 3.42 -8.35 -13.23
CA ARG A 109 4.59 -7.98 -14.02
C ARG A 109 5.90 -8.48 -13.40
N ALA A 110 6.01 -8.42 -12.08
CA ALA A 110 7.21 -8.81 -11.34
C ALA A 110 7.23 -10.29 -10.92
N ALA A 111 6.15 -11.06 -11.19
CA ALA A 111 5.92 -12.40 -10.68
C ALA A 111 6.15 -12.50 -9.15
N CYS A 112 5.71 -11.46 -8.41
CA CYS A 112 5.91 -11.32 -6.98
C CYS A 112 4.59 -11.56 -6.24
N PRO A 113 4.46 -12.62 -5.42
CA PRO A 113 3.25 -12.85 -4.65
C PRO A 113 2.97 -11.70 -3.67
N VAL A 114 1.73 -11.22 -3.68
CA VAL A 114 1.22 -10.14 -2.83
C VAL A 114 -0.03 -10.59 -2.09
N GLU A 115 -0.07 -10.37 -0.79
CA GLU A 115 -1.28 -10.39 0.04
C GLU A 115 -1.67 -8.94 0.35
N TYR A 116 -2.77 -8.50 -0.24
CA TYR A 116 -3.25 -7.13 -0.15
C TYR A 116 -4.47 -7.03 0.72
N VAL A 117 -4.36 -6.34 1.84
CA VAL A 117 -5.46 -6.03 2.75
C VAL A 117 -5.76 -4.55 2.66
N THR A 118 -7.00 -4.19 2.42
CA THR A 118 -7.43 -2.78 2.41
C THR A 118 -8.66 -2.58 3.29
N ILE A 119 -8.75 -1.41 3.92
CA ILE A 119 -9.89 -1.03 4.74
C ILE A 119 -10.58 0.21 4.17
N GLU A 120 -11.92 0.18 4.15
CA GLU A 120 -12.74 1.31 3.68
C GLU A 120 -13.98 1.46 4.56
N GLN A 121 -14.16 2.65 5.09
CA GLN A 121 -15.31 2.96 5.94
C GLN A 121 -16.59 3.22 5.13
N TYR A 122 -16.43 3.79 3.94
CA TYR A 122 -17.53 4.20 3.06
C TYR A 122 -17.35 3.61 1.66
N PRO A 123 -17.55 2.29 1.48
CA PRO A 123 -17.34 1.65 0.19
C PRO A 123 -18.10 2.34 -0.93
N VAL A 124 -17.39 2.68 -2.00
CA VAL A 124 -18.00 3.28 -3.19
C VAL A 124 -18.89 2.25 -3.87
N ASP A 125 -20.07 2.66 -4.30
CA ASP A 125 -21.01 1.77 -4.96
C ASP A 125 -20.48 1.30 -6.32
N ARG A 126 -20.84 0.06 -6.68
CA ARG A 126 -20.37 -0.58 -7.91
C ARG A 126 -20.74 0.19 -9.17
N LYS A 127 -21.91 0.86 -9.18
CA LYS A 127 -22.38 1.58 -10.37
C LYS A 127 -21.45 2.77 -10.67
N THR A 128 -21.04 3.49 -9.64
CA THR A 128 -20.04 4.57 -9.75
C THR A 128 -18.69 4.04 -10.23
N ILE A 129 -18.20 2.94 -9.63
CA ILE A 129 -16.92 2.32 -10.01
C ILE A 129 -16.89 1.89 -11.48
N LEU A 130 -17.96 1.30 -11.99
CA LEU A 130 -18.03 0.84 -13.38
C LEU A 130 -18.09 1.99 -14.42
N GLN A 131 -18.21 3.24 -13.99
CA GLN A 131 -18.11 4.41 -14.86
C GLN A 131 -16.68 4.97 -14.97
N LEU A 132 -15.73 4.45 -14.17
CA LEU A 132 -14.33 4.82 -14.28
C LEU A 132 -13.70 4.13 -15.49
N ASP A 133 -12.82 4.80 -16.22
CA ASP A 133 -12.13 4.23 -17.38
C ASP A 133 -11.32 2.98 -17.04
N TYR A 134 -10.92 2.83 -15.78
CA TYR A 134 -10.26 1.63 -15.26
C TYR A 134 -11.12 0.37 -15.38
N ALA A 135 -12.45 0.49 -15.44
CA ALA A 135 -13.38 -0.61 -15.60
C ALA A 135 -13.30 -1.29 -16.97
N ALA A 136 -12.54 -0.76 -17.92
CA ALA A 136 -12.15 -1.47 -19.14
C ALA A 136 -11.23 -2.67 -18.86
N ASP A 137 -10.53 -2.69 -17.73
CA ASP A 137 -9.68 -3.80 -17.31
C ASP A 137 -10.50 -4.84 -16.51
N PRO A 138 -10.58 -6.10 -16.97
CA PRO A 138 -11.30 -7.15 -16.24
C PRO A 138 -10.75 -7.42 -14.82
N GLN A 139 -9.46 -7.20 -14.58
CA GLN A 139 -8.87 -7.38 -13.25
C GLN A 139 -9.36 -6.29 -12.28
N PHE A 140 -9.51 -5.05 -12.74
CA PHE A 140 -10.11 -3.97 -11.94
C PHE A 140 -11.55 -4.33 -11.56
N VAL A 141 -12.34 -4.81 -12.52
CA VAL A 141 -13.73 -5.23 -12.27
C VAL A 141 -13.79 -6.40 -11.29
N ALA A 142 -12.95 -7.43 -11.47
CA ALA A 142 -12.88 -8.59 -10.57
C ALA A 142 -12.51 -8.20 -9.13
N MET A 143 -11.58 -7.25 -8.95
CA MET A 143 -11.20 -6.71 -7.65
C MET A 143 -12.40 -6.07 -6.93
N HIS A 144 -13.23 -5.30 -7.65
CA HIS A 144 -14.43 -4.68 -7.08
C HIS A 144 -15.56 -5.69 -6.84
N GLN A 145 -15.63 -6.76 -7.63
CA GLN A 145 -16.60 -7.85 -7.44
C GLN A 145 -16.25 -8.76 -6.26
N ALA A 146 -15.00 -8.83 -5.86
CA ALA A 146 -14.59 -9.60 -4.69
C ALA A 146 -15.44 -9.20 -3.46
N PRO A 147 -15.95 -10.15 -2.67
CA PRO A 147 -16.75 -9.84 -1.49
C PRO A 147 -15.93 -9.11 -0.42
N TRP A 148 -16.61 -8.26 0.34
CA TRP A 148 -16.04 -7.61 1.52
C TRP A 148 -15.84 -8.61 2.66
N ASN A 149 -14.81 -8.39 3.49
CA ASN A 149 -14.45 -9.17 4.68
C ASN A 149 -14.03 -10.63 4.41
N LEU A 150 -13.86 -10.99 3.13
CA LEU A 150 -13.35 -12.30 2.73
C LEU A 150 -12.05 -12.14 1.95
N GLU A 151 -11.17 -13.12 2.12
CA GLU A 151 -9.95 -13.21 1.33
C GLU A 151 -10.26 -13.90 0.00
N VAL A 152 -9.81 -13.32 -1.10
CA VAL A 152 -10.02 -13.82 -2.46
C VAL A 152 -8.71 -13.80 -3.24
N ARG A 153 -8.32 -14.93 -3.78
CA ARG A 153 -7.22 -15.00 -4.73
C ARG A 153 -7.70 -14.54 -6.10
N LEU A 154 -7.28 -13.36 -6.52
CA LEU A 154 -7.67 -12.78 -7.81
C LEU A 154 -6.83 -13.30 -8.97
N THR A 155 -5.52 -13.51 -8.72
CA THR A 155 -4.58 -14.02 -9.71
C THR A 155 -3.59 -14.99 -9.07
N GLN A 156 -2.63 -15.48 -9.85
CA GLN A 156 -1.54 -16.31 -9.31
C GLN A 156 -0.68 -15.55 -8.29
N TYR A 157 -0.53 -14.23 -8.46
CA TYR A 157 0.37 -13.40 -7.67
C TYR A 157 -0.36 -12.40 -6.77
N PHE A 158 -1.69 -12.40 -6.75
CA PHE A 158 -2.42 -11.39 -5.98
C PHE A 158 -3.62 -11.97 -5.23
N THR A 159 -3.57 -11.87 -3.90
CA THR A 159 -4.66 -12.19 -2.99
C THR A 159 -5.17 -10.91 -2.35
N LEU A 160 -6.49 -10.69 -2.37
CA LEU A 160 -7.14 -9.47 -1.90
C LEU A 160 -8.05 -9.78 -0.70
N LYS A 161 -8.00 -8.94 0.32
CA LYS A 161 -9.01 -8.86 1.39
C LYS A 161 -9.44 -7.41 1.56
N LYS A 162 -10.69 -7.11 1.19
CA LYS A 162 -11.31 -5.81 1.45
C LYS A 162 -12.06 -5.87 2.77
N VAL A 163 -11.78 -4.94 3.68
CA VAL A 163 -12.44 -4.83 4.98
C VAL A 163 -13.37 -3.63 4.97
N ALA A 164 -14.66 -3.85 5.23
CA ALA A 164 -15.62 -2.76 5.40
C ALA A 164 -15.63 -2.33 6.88
N GLY A 165 -15.17 -1.10 7.17
CA GLY A 165 -15.11 -0.60 8.53
C GLY A 165 -14.14 0.57 8.72
N SER A 166 -14.11 1.08 9.95
CA SER A 166 -13.20 2.16 10.35
C SER A 166 -11.82 1.63 10.72
N LEU A 167 -10.78 2.32 10.26
CA LEU A 167 -9.40 2.06 10.68
C LEU A 167 -9.21 2.23 12.20
N LEU A 168 -9.97 3.13 12.81
CA LEU A 168 -9.89 3.37 14.26
C LEU A 168 -10.26 2.12 15.08
N ASP A 169 -11.16 1.27 14.55
CA ASP A 169 -11.62 0.05 15.18
C ASP A 169 -10.88 -1.22 14.69
N TYR A 170 -10.11 -1.08 13.60
CA TYR A 170 -9.42 -2.23 12.99
C TYR A 170 -8.29 -2.75 13.88
N ARG A 171 -8.19 -4.07 14.02
CA ARG A 171 -7.10 -4.74 14.73
C ARG A 171 -6.17 -5.42 13.75
N PHE A 172 -4.88 -5.19 13.92
CA PHE A 172 -3.85 -5.82 13.11
C PHE A 172 -3.45 -7.15 13.75
N ASP A 173 -3.86 -8.26 13.12
CA ASP A 173 -3.60 -9.60 13.65
C ASP A 173 -2.26 -10.18 13.18
N THR A 174 -1.71 -9.64 12.11
CA THR A 174 -0.48 -10.12 11.49
C THR A 174 0.34 -8.95 10.97
N PRO A 175 1.68 -9.03 11.03
CA PRO A 175 2.52 -7.93 10.58
C PRO A 175 2.52 -7.79 9.05
N PHE A 176 2.71 -6.56 8.59
CA PHE A 176 2.80 -6.17 7.19
C PHE A 176 4.24 -5.73 6.84
N ASP A 177 4.59 -5.83 5.56
CA ASP A 177 5.85 -5.32 5.03
C ASP A 177 5.71 -3.86 4.59
N LEU A 178 4.51 -3.48 4.12
CA LEU A 178 4.25 -2.20 3.52
C LEU A 178 2.87 -1.70 3.92
N ILE A 179 2.78 -0.42 4.29
CA ILE A 179 1.53 0.29 4.52
C ILE A 179 1.40 1.43 3.51
N TYR A 180 0.30 1.43 2.75
CA TYR A 180 -0.18 2.57 1.98
C TYR A 180 -1.11 3.38 2.87
N PHE A 181 -0.66 4.55 3.29
CA PHE A 181 -1.49 5.43 4.12
C PHE A 181 -2.10 6.51 3.23
N ASP A 182 -3.29 6.22 2.69
CA ASP A 182 -4.00 7.04 1.70
C ASP A 182 -5.34 7.60 2.24
N ALA A 183 -5.31 8.10 3.47
CA ALA A 183 -6.42 8.83 4.08
C ALA A 183 -6.62 10.20 3.41
N PHE A 184 -7.81 10.78 3.52
CA PHE A 184 -8.02 12.19 3.18
C PHE A 184 -7.09 13.10 3.99
N ALA A 185 -6.84 14.31 3.47
CA ALA A 185 -5.86 15.23 4.04
C ALA A 185 -6.01 15.43 5.56
N PRO A 186 -4.90 15.69 6.29
CA PRO A 186 -4.94 15.91 7.74
C PRO A 186 -5.92 16.99 8.20
N ASP A 187 -6.23 17.96 7.34
CA ASP A 187 -7.22 19.00 7.65
C ASP A 187 -8.67 18.49 7.53
N CYS A 188 -8.89 17.41 6.76
CA CYS A 188 -10.22 16.84 6.53
C CYS A 188 -10.54 15.69 7.48
N GLN A 189 -9.53 14.88 7.82
CA GLN A 189 -9.66 13.73 8.72
C GLN A 189 -8.54 13.71 9.78
N PRO A 190 -8.45 14.74 10.65
CA PRO A 190 -7.34 14.88 11.60
C PRO A 190 -7.20 13.67 12.55
N GLU A 191 -8.30 12.98 12.85
CA GLU A 191 -8.33 11.77 13.70
C GLU A 191 -7.51 10.62 13.15
N LEU A 192 -7.27 10.56 11.83
CA LEU A 192 -6.47 9.52 11.19
C LEU A 192 -4.97 9.84 11.16
N TRP A 193 -4.57 11.06 11.51
CA TRP A 193 -3.18 11.51 11.43
C TRP A 193 -2.52 11.69 12.81
N THR A 194 -3.08 11.03 13.81
CA THR A 194 -2.62 11.14 15.20
C THR A 194 -1.39 10.26 15.47
N GLN A 195 -0.61 10.65 16.48
CA GLN A 195 0.50 9.84 16.96
C GLN A 195 0.03 8.45 17.43
N GLU A 196 -1.12 8.36 18.07
CA GLU A 196 -1.69 7.10 18.53
C GLU A 196 -1.94 6.12 17.36
N LEU A 197 -2.55 6.62 16.28
CA LEU A 197 -2.80 5.77 15.11
C LEU A 197 -1.49 5.35 14.42
N PHE A 198 -0.52 6.26 14.30
CA PHE A 198 0.79 5.91 13.77
C PHE A 198 1.56 4.91 14.67
N ALA A 199 1.37 4.93 15.99
CA ALA A 199 1.93 3.92 16.88
C ALA A 199 1.34 2.52 16.59
N ARG A 200 0.03 2.45 16.30
CA ARG A 200 -0.62 1.19 15.87
C ARG A 200 -0.06 0.72 14.52
N MET A 201 0.14 1.63 13.55
CA MET A 201 0.76 1.32 12.26
C MET A 201 2.21 0.83 12.42
N TYR A 202 2.97 1.48 13.31
CA TYR A 202 4.33 1.04 13.63
C TYR A 202 4.34 -0.37 14.22
N GLY A 203 3.41 -0.67 15.15
CA GLY A 203 3.23 -2.01 15.71
C GLY A 203 2.85 -3.06 14.66
N ALA A 204 2.06 -2.66 13.66
CA ALA A 204 1.60 -3.52 12.58
C ALA A 204 2.65 -3.82 11.50
N LEU A 205 3.75 -3.08 11.44
CA LEU A 205 4.83 -3.34 10.49
C LEU A 205 5.86 -4.33 11.05
N GLN A 206 6.42 -5.14 10.15
CA GLN A 206 7.64 -5.91 10.45
C GLN A 206 8.83 -4.98 10.63
N PRO A 207 9.89 -5.38 11.35
CA PRO A 207 11.19 -4.71 11.26
C PRO A 207 11.64 -4.59 9.79
N GLY A 208 12.12 -3.40 9.39
CA GLY A 208 12.42 -3.09 7.99
C GLY A 208 11.22 -2.79 7.10
N GLY A 209 10.00 -2.91 7.62
CA GLY A 209 8.79 -2.53 6.89
C GLY A 209 8.63 -1.02 6.77
N VAL A 210 7.85 -0.57 5.78
CA VAL A 210 7.70 0.85 5.48
C VAL A 210 6.24 1.29 5.41
N LEU A 211 6.01 2.56 5.73
CA LEU A 211 4.77 3.27 5.47
C LEU A 211 5.04 4.38 4.45
N VAL A 212 4.21 4.47 3.41
CA VAL A 212 4.27 5.56 2.42
C VAL A 212 2.98 6.37 2.43
N THR A 213 3.12 7.68 2.28
CA THR A 213 1.99 8.61 2.19
C THR A 213 2.33 9.83 1.34
N TYR A 214 1.33 10.34 0.64
CA TYR A 214 1.44 11.56 -0.16
C TYR A 214 1.61 12.82 0.68
N SER A 215 1.17 12.79 1.95
CA SER A 215 1.17 13.96 2.82
C SER A 215 2.53 14.17 3.48
N ALA A 216 3.14 15.33 3.23
CA ALA A 216 4.43 15.73 3.83
C ALA A 216 4.28 16.86 4.84
N LYS A 217 3.07 17.08 5.43
CA LYS A 217 2.84 18.10 6.44
C LYS A 217 3.75 17.90 7.65
N GLY A 218 4.14 19.01 8.28
CA GLY A 218 5.03 19.01 9.47
C GLY A 218 4.53 18.09 10.57
N VAL A 219 3.24 18.24 10.93
CA VAL A 219 2.60 17.43 11.97
C VAL A 219 2.64 15.93 11.66
N VAL A 220 2.43 15.51 10.41
CA VAL A 220 2.50 14.11 9.99
C VAL A 220 3.91 13.56 10.21
N LYS A 221 4.92 14.30 9.75
CA LYS A 221 6.32 13.92 9.92
C LYS A 221 6.72 13.81 11.39
N GLU A 222 6.28 14.76 12.22
CA GLU A 222 6.57 14.77 13.65
C GLU A 222 5.90 13.60 14.37
N ASN A 223 4.63 13.32 14.09
CA ASN A 223 3.90 12.20 14.66
C ASN A 223 4.51 10.84 14.27
N LEU A 224 4.94 10.66 13.00
CA LEU A 224 5.64 9.45 12.57
C LEU A 224 6.97 9.28 13.32
N ARG A 225 7.77 10.35 13.46
CA ARG A 225 9.04 10.28 14.18
C ARG A 225 8.86 9.99 15.67
N ALA A 226 7.84 10.60 16.29
CA ALA A 226 7.55 10.42 17.70
C ALA A 226 7.26 8.97 18.09
N VAL A 227 6.77 8.16 17.16
CA VAL A 227 6.49 6.72 17.38
C VAL A 227 7.62 5.79 16.95
N GLY A 228 8.75 6.34 16.49
CA GLY A 228 9.97 5.57 16.22
C GLY A 228 10.29 5.31 14.74
N PHE A 229 9.52 5.86 13.81
CA PHE A 229 9.87 5.76 12.40
C PHE A 229 11.10 6.61 12.04
N VAL A 230 11.95 6.07 11.17
CA VAL A 230 12.92 6.85 10.40
C VAL A 230 12.20 7.45 9.19
N VAL A 231 12.02 8.77 9.15
CA VAL A 231 11.18 9.44 8.16
C VAL A 231 12.01 10.13 7.09
N HIS A 232 11.86 9.66 5.85
CA HIS A 232 12.48 10.19 4.65
C HIS A 232 11.51 11.09 3.89
N ARG A 233 12.00 12.29 3.51
CA ARG A 233 11.30 13.16 2.57
C ARG A 233 11.76 12.83 1.18
N LEU A 234 10.85 12.37 0.34
CA LEU A 234 11.10 12.07 -1.06
C LEU A 234 10.48 13.16 -1.95
N PRO A 235 10.93 13.30 -3.21
CA PRO A 235 10.24 14.16 -4.17
C PRO A 235 8.76 13.81 -4.26
N GLY A 236 7.90 14.81 -4.33
CA GLY A 236 6.46 14.60 -4.47
C GLY A 236 6.05 14.32 -5.91
N ALA A 237 4.85 13.78 -6.09
CA ALA A 237 4.26 13.55 -7.41
C ALA A 237 3.79 14.85 -8.05
N LEU A 238 3.85 14.95 -9.39
CA LEU A 238 3.14 15.95 -10.21
C LEU A 238 3.27 17.40 -9.71
N GLY A 239 4.51 17.80 -9.35
CA GLY A 239 4.80 19.16 -8.88
C GLY A 239 4.45 19.43 -7.42
N LYS A 240 4.06 18.43 -6.64
CA LYS A 240 4.10 18.48 -5.17
C LYS A 240 5.56 18.46 -4.71
N HIS A 241 5.91 19.27 -3.71
CA HIS A 241 7.31 19.36 -3.27
C HIS A 241 7.81 18.05 -2.66
N HIS A 242 7.01 17.38 -1.83
CA HIS A 242 7.47 16.20 -1.10
C HIS A 242 6.32 15.22 -0.83
N MET A 243 6.71 13.95 -0.64
CA MET A 243 5.98 12.87 -0.02
C MET A 243 6.81 12.28 1.13
N LEU A 244 6.25 11.37 1.92
CA LEU A 244 6.98 10.70 3.00
C LEU A 244 7.05 9.19 2.78
N ARG A 245 8.23 8.63 3.07
CA ARG A 245 8.42 7.22 3.38
C ARG A 245 8.95 7.12 4.81
N ALA A 246 8.26 6.37 5.64
CA ALA A 246 8.60 6.14 7.04
C ALA A 246 8.99 4.68 7.21
N GLU A 247 10.20 4.40 7.69
CA GLU A 247 10.78 3.07 7.80
C GLU A 247 10.81 2.64 9.28
N LYS A 248 10.32 1.44 9.59
CA LYS A 248 10.53 0.81 10.88
C LYS A 248 11.94 0.25 10.92
N PRO A 249 12.82 0.68 11.83
CA PRO A 249 14.17 0.15 11.91
C PRO A 249 14.18 -1.37 12.01
N MET A 250 15.22 -1.99 11.45
CA MET A 250 15.54 -3.40 11.75
C MET A 250 15.85 -3.52 13.24
N LEU A 251 15.47 -4.65 13.82
CA LEU A 251 15.90 -4.94 15.20
C LEU A 251 17.43 -5.07 15.19
N ASP A 252 18.07 -4.36 16.11
CA ASP A 252 19.50 -4.54 16.34
C ASP A 252 19.69 -5.94 16.94
N PRO A 253 20.43 -6.86 16.28
CA PRO A 253 20.64 -8.19 16.80
C PRO A 253 21.49 -8.22 18.10
N TYR A 254 22.01 -7.06 18.52
CA TYR A 254 22.85 -6.90 19.71
C TYR A 254 22.17 -6.16 20.87
N LEU A 255 20.88 -5.77 20.73
CA LEU A 255 20.02 -5.22 21.78
C LEU A 255 18.95 -6.24 22.19
#